data_21fbbfb09a14306b7ba04839d4c35f5a
#
_entry.id   21fbbfb09a14306b7ba04839d4c35f5a
#
_cell.length_a   1.000
_cell.length_b   1.000
_cell.length_c   1.000
_cell.angle_alpha   90.00
_cell.angle_beta   90.00
_cell.angle_gamma   90.00
#
_symmetry.space_group_name_H-M   'P 1'
#
loop_
_entity.id
_entity.type
_entity.pdbx_description
1 polymer ?
#
loop_
_entity_poly.entity_id
_entity_poly.type
_entity_poly.pdbx_seq_one_letter_code
_entity_poly.pdbx_strand_id
1 'polypeptide(L)'
;MSYLRFDKTLMTNLEESLPKEILRSNRSGAYSCSTIVDCNTRKYHGLLVVPVPELDDENHVLLSSLDATVIQHGAEFNLGLHKYGGGNFSPRGHKYIREFHSQQVPTTIYRVGDVILRREMMFQHFENRIIIRYTLVDSHCPTTMRLQPFLAFRSVREYTYENDHVNRDFQEIENGIKTCMYPGYPELYMQINKENEFVYRPDWYRGIEYPKEQERGYAGNEDLYVPGYFVFTIDKGESVVFSAGLNEIDTSTLAELADYERNVRTPRDNFYNTLVNSAHQFFVHREHEDYVLAGYPWFKCRARDMFISLPGLTLTNNEVKKFDDVMETAEKAIRQFMAGEPIEVSVTEMEHPDVLLWAIWCLQQYANTLGTDVCMNKYGALIHDIMQWLLDGKHPNLEQRPNGLVYSEGREKAITWMNSTGQGGKPIVPRTGYIVEFNALWYNALMFTAKLFANTDESAFVQSLEMNARLCSDNFAAMFYNEYGYLCDYCVDGYRSYDVRPNMIFAVALDYSPLDKKQSKSVLDYCTKELSTPKGLRSLSPKSRGYNPMYVGPQAQRDYAYHQGTAW
;
A
#
# COMPACT_ATOMS: atom_id res chain seq x y z
N MET A 1 5.93 -21.85 15.14
CA MET A 1 5.93 -22.33 13.74
C MET A 1 5.49 -21.16 12.89
N SER A 2 6.16 -20.84 11.78
CA SER A 2 5.76 -19.66 10.97
C SER A 2 4.38 -19.88 10.34
N TYR A 3 3.51 -18.86 10.40
CA TYR A 3 2.19 -18.87 9.75
C TYR A 3 2.32 -18.86 8.22
N LEU A 4 3.31 -18.13 7.68
CA LEU A 4 3.63 -18.08 6.25
C LEU A 4 4.85 -18.94 5.97
N ARG A 5 4.63 -20.14 5.44
CA ARG A 5 5.68 -21.09 5.08
C ARG A 5 5.30 -21.84 3.81
N PHE A 6 6.23 -21.88 2.86
CA PHE A 6 6.08 -22.57 1.59
C PHE A 6 7.23 -23.57 1.42
N ASP A 7 6.89 -24.79 1.06
CA ASP A 7 7.86 -25.86 0.85
C ASP A 7 8.47 -25.88 -0.56
N LYS A 8 9.38 -26.79 -0.77
CA LYS A 8 10.06 -26.97 -2.07
C LYS A 8 9.07 -27.14 -3.23
N THR A 9 7.98 -27.85 -3.04
CA THR A 9 7.03 -28.17 -4.11
C THR A 9 6.45 -26.88 -4.70
N LEU A 10 5.98 -25.99 -3.84
CA LEU A 10 5.48 -24.69 -4.26
C LEU A 10 6.60 -23.81 -4.81
N MET A 11 7.76 -23.73 -4.12
CA MET A 11 8.84 -22.80 -4.50
C MET A 11 9.45 -23.13 -5.86
N THR A 12 9.51 -24.38 -6.25
CA THR A 12 10.05 -24.80 -7.56
C THR A 12 9.03 -24.74 -8.71
N ASN A 13 7.74 -24.56 -8.39
CA ASN A 13 6.68 -24.35 -9.37
C ASN A 13 6.48 -22.85 -9.60
N LEU A 14 6.95 -22.34 -10.75
CA LEU A 14 6.91 -20.89 -11.06
C LEU A 14 5.48 -20.38 -11.30
N GLU A 15 4.54 -21.21 -11.73
CA GLU A 15 3.12 -20.82 -11.89
C GLU A 15 2.48 -20.48 -10.53
N GLU A 16 2.92 -21.16 -9.46
CA GLU A 16 2.42 -20.94 -8.11
C GLU A 16 3.23 -19.93 -7.30
N SER A 17 4.54 -19.86 -7.52
CA SER A 17 5.44 -19.02 -6.72
C SER A 17 5.56 -17.58 -7.23
N LEU A 18 5.58 -17.34 -8.55
CA LEU A 18 5.66 -16.00 -9.14
C LEU A 18 4.47 -15.07 -8.79
N PRO A 19 3.23 -15.55 -8.62
CA PRO A 19 2.14 -14.70 -8.16
C PRO A 19 2.24 -14.26 -6.70
N LYS A 20 3.14 -14.85 -5.91
CA LYS A 20 3.32 -14.52 -4.49
C LYS A 20 4.42 -13.47 -4.34
N GLU A 21 4.00 -12.28 -3.95
CA GLU A 21 4.88 -11.13 -3.76
C GLU A 21 5.14 -10.89 -2.28
N ILE A 22 6.30 -10.33 -1.99
CA ILE A 22 6.67 -9.90 -0.65
C ILE A 22 7.10 -8.45 -0.67
N LEU A 23 6.65 -7.70 0.33
CA LEU A 23 6.98 -6.29 0.50
C LEU A 23 7.58 -6.04 1.88
N ARG A 24 8.57 -5.19 1.94
CA ARG A 24 9.13 -4.59 3.15
C ARG A 24 9.28 -3.10 2.95
N SER A 25 8.81 -2.32 3.91
CA SER A 25 9.03 -0.87 3.94
C SER A 25 9.99 -0.50 5.05
N ASN A 26 10.65 0.66 4.90
CA ASN A 26 11.45 1.27 5.94
C ASN A 26 10.63 2.22 6.84
N ARG A 27 9.35 2.39 6.57
CA ARG A 27 8.45 3.36 7.23
C ARG A 27 8.88 4.82 7.06
N SER A 28 9.63 5.13 6.00
CA SER A 28 9.99 6.50 5.58
C SER A 28 9.78 6.71 4.08
N GLY A 29 8.94 5.88 3.45
CA GLY A 29 8.58 5.98 2.04
C GLY A 29 9.35 5.05 1.11
N ALA A 30 10.50 4.49 1.52
CA ALA A 30 11.21 3.49 0.74
C ALA A 30 10.66 2.08 0.98
N TYR A 31 10.86 1.22 -0.01
CA TYR A 31 10.44 -0.17 0.08
C TYR A 31 11.35 -1.14 -0.69
N SER A 32 11.23 -2.41 -0.36
CA SER A 32 11.70 -3.55 -1.14
C SER A 32 10.50 -4.41 -1.50
N CYS A 33 10.35 -4.74 -2.77
CA CYS A 33 9.28 -5.60 -3.27
C CYS A 33 9.80 -6.52 -4.38
N SER A 34 9.49 -7.81 -4.29
CA SER A 34 9.76 -8.81 -5.31
C SER A 34 8.84 -10.02 -5.12
N THR A 35 9.00 -11.06 -5.92
CA THR A 35 8.34 -12.34 -5.64
C THR A 35 9.10 -13.14 -4.57
N ILE A 36 8.45 -14.15 -3.98
CA ILE A 36 9.07 -15.03 -2.96
C ILE A 36 10.25 -15.87 -3.51
N VAL A 37 10.42 -15.91 -4.83
CA VAL A 37 11.54 -16.58 -5.54
C VAL A 37 12.57 -15.58 -6.09
N ASP A 38 12.50 -14.31 -5.63
CA ASP A 38 13.39 -13.21 -6.04
C ASP A 38 13.41 -12.92 -7.57
N CYS A 39 12.33 -13.23 -8.29
CA CYS A 39 12.13 -12.87 -9.68
C CYS A 39 11.25 -11.63 -9.80
N ASN A 40 11.78 -10.53 -10.29
CA ASN A 40 10.98 -9.34 -10.52
C ASN A 40 9.99 -9.56 -11.67
N THR A 41 8.70 -9.30 -11.41
CA THR A 41 7.61 -9.47 -12.39
C THR A 41 6.94 -8.16 -12.77
N ARG A 42 7.30 -7.06 -12.08
CA ARG A 42 6.77 -5.71 -12.27
C ARG A 42 7.91 -4.69 -12.34
N LYS A 43 7.70 -3.60 -13.06
CA LYS A 43 8.65 -2.47 -13.07
C LYS A 43 8.80 -1.80 -11.69
N TYR A 44 7.82 -1.99 -10.81
CA TYR A 44 7.81 -1.50 -9.43
C TYR A 44 8.64 -2.36 -8.46
N HIS A 45 9.09 -3.55 -8.90
CA HIS A 45 9.90 -4.43 -8.08
C HIS A 45 11.34 -3.94 -8.00
N GLY A 46 11.94 -4.11 -6.84
CA GLY A 46 13.34 -3.81 -6.56
C GLY A 46 13.70 -4.15 -5.12
N LEU A 47 14.97 -4.41 -4.86
CA LEU A 47 15.49 -4.63 -3.52
C LEU A 47 15.63 -3.33 -2.74
N LEU A 48 16.04 -2.24 -3.42
CA LEU A 48 16.10 -0.90 -2.84
C LEU A 48 15.40 0.08 -3.76
N VAL A 49 14.20 0.48 -3.36
CA VAL A 49 13.36 1.45 -4.04
C VAL A 49 13.09 2.61 -3.09
N VAL A 50 13.56 3.79 -3.44
CA VAL A 50 13.62 4.96 -2.56
C VAL A 50 12.98 6.19 -3.19
N PRO A 51 12.38 7.09 -2.39
CA PRO A 51 12.04 8.42 -2.87
C PRO A 51 13.32 9.22 -3.17
N VAL A 52 13.34 9.98 -4.27
CA VAL A 52 14.42 10.89 -4.64
C VAL A 52 13.82 12.26 -4.94
N PRO A 53 13.48 13.05 -3.91
CA PRO A 53 12.75 14.32 -4.06
C PRO A 53 13.48 15.35 -4.94
N GLU A 54 14.80 15.22 -5.07
CA GLU A 54 15.63 16.08 -5.92
C GLU A 54 15.32 15.89 -7.42
N LEU A 55 14.78 14.73 -7.82
CA LEU A 55 14.44 14.41 -9.20
C LEU A 55 12.95 14.65 -9.48
N ASP A 56 12.11 14.03 -8.69
CA ASP A 56 10.65 14.11 -8.81
C ASP A 56 9.96 13.59 -7.54
N ASP A 57 8.64 13.50 -7.60
CA ASP A 57 7.80 13.02 -6.48
C ASP A 57 7.53 11.50 -6.52
N GLU A 58 8.29 10.74 -7.32
CA GLU A 58 8.13 9.28 -7.44
C GLU A 58 9.22 8.53 -6.66
N ASN A 59 9.01 7.25 -6.47
CA ASN A 59 10.05 6.33 -6.00
C ASN A 59 10.93 5.89 -7.17
N HIS A 60 12.21 5.64 -6.88
CA HIS A 60 13.21 5.22 -7.85
C HIS A 60 13.82 3.87 -7.46
N VAL A 61 13.94 2.97 -8.42
CA VAL A 61 14.65 1.68 -8.25
C VAL A 61 16.14 1.93 -8.43
N LEU A 62 16.92 1.83 -7.36
CA LEU A 62 18.39 1.90 -7.42
C LEU A 62 18.99 0.52 -7.58
N LEU A 63 18.69 -0.39 -6.62
CA LEU A 63 19.10 -1.81 -6.69
C LEU A 63 17.87 -2.65 -7.04
N SER A 64 17.84 -3.19 -8.25
CA SER A 64 16.76 -4.04 -8.74
C SER A 64 16.78 -5.43 -8.12
N SER A 65 17.95 -6.09 -8.15
CA SER A 65 18.15 -7.44 -7.58
C SER A 65 19.60 -7.66 -7.18
N LEU A 66 19.84 -8.73 -6.41
CA LEU A 66 21.17 -9.19 -5.99
C LEU A 66 21.27 -10.70 -6.20
N ASP A 67 21.97 -11.12 -7.25
CA ASP A 67 22.18 -12.53 -7.52
C ASP A 67 23.32 -13.08 -6.67
N ALA A 68 23.04 -14.15 -5.93
CA ALA A 68 24.03 -14.88 -5.19
C ALA A 68 24.45 -16.14 -5.95
N THR A 69 25.76 -16.43 -6.00
CA THR A 69 26.31 -17.66 -6.55
C THR A 69 27.10 -18.39 -5.47
N VAL A 70 26.81 -19.66 -5.28
CA VAL A 70 27.57 -20.58 -4.43
C VAL A 70 28.59 -21.26 -5.30
N ILE A 71 29.86 -21.26 -4.88
CA ILE A 71 31.00 -21.87 -5.62
C ILE A 71 31.66 -22.90 -4.72
N GLN A 72 31.66 -24.16 -5.16
CA GLN A 72 32.38 -25.26 -4.50
C GLN A 72 33.09 -26.16 -5.50
N HIS A 73 34.32 -26.52 -5.21
CA HIS A 73 35.12 -27.41 -6.07
C HIS A 73 35.18 -26.98 -7.54
N GLY A 74 35.12 -25.66 -7.80
CA GLY A 74 35.11 -25.08 -9.13
C GLY A 74 33.74 -25.13 -9.85
N ALA A 75 32.69 -25.68 -9.23
CA ALA A 75 31.34 -25.64 -9.77
C ALA A 75 30.60 -24.41 -9.23
N GLU A 76 29.94 -23.71 -10.13
CA GLU A 76 29.14 -22.49 -9.83
C GLU A 76 27.65 -22.79 -9.85
N PHE A 77 26.94 -22.36 -8.80
CA PHE A 77 25.48 -22.51 -8.65
C PHE A 77 24.87 -21.15 -8.41
N ASN A 78 24.33 -20.54 -9.46
CA ASN A 78 23.68 -19.23 -9.38
C ASN A 78 22.26 -19.40 -8.83
N LEU A 79 21.94 -18.66 -7.77
CA LEU A 79 20.65 -18.68 -7.06
C LEU A 79 19.66 -17.63 -7.58
N GLY A 80 20.08 -16.77 -8.52
CA GLY A 80 19.23 -15.75 -9.12
C GLY A 80 18.15 -16.32 -10.03
N LEU A 81 17.17 -15.48 -10.37
CA LEU A 81 16.06 -15.85 -11.26
C LEU A 81 15.57 -14.61 -12.00
N HIS A 82 15.79 -14.58 -13.33
CA HIS A 82 15.27 -13.53 -14.20
C HIS A 82 14.49 -14.14 -15.36
N LYS A 83 13.43 -13.45 -15.81
CA LYS A 83 12.68 -13.84 -17.00
C LYS A 83 13.23 -13.10 -18.21
N TYR A 84 13.47 -13.81 -19.29
CA TYR A 84 13.89 -13.28 -20.59
C TYR A 84 12.91 -13.67 -21.69
N GLY A 85 13.07 -13.10 -22.88
CA GLY A 85 12.22 -13.34 -24.02
C GLY A 85 12.01 -14.83 -24.36
N GLY A 86 10.84 -15.15 -24.91
CA GLY A 86 10.48 -16.53 -25.27
C GLY A 86 10.12 -17.43 -24.10
N GLY A 87 9.80 -16.87 -22.94
CA GLY A 87 9.41 -17.64 -21.75
C GLY A 87 10.60 -18.27 -20.99
N ASN A 88 11.83 -17.88 -21.32
CA ASN A 88 13.03 -18.41 -20.68
C ASN A 88 13.29 -17.77 -19.32
N PHE A 89 13.67 -18.60 -18.34
CA PHE A 89 14.16 -18.16 -17.04
C PHE A 89 15.65 -18.54 -16.91
N SER A 90 16.48 -17.54 -16.61
CA SER A 90 17.92 -17.72 -16.43
C SER A 90 18.47 -16.68 -15.45
N PRO A 91 19.33 -17.07 -14.51
CA PRO A 91 19.56 -18.45 -14.08
C PRO A 91 18.29 -19.09 -13.51
N ARG A 92 18.36 -20.33 -13.03
CA ARG A 92 17.20 -21.06 -12.51
C ARG A 92 17.36 -21.37 -11.01
N GLY A 93 17.70 -20.35 -10.24
CA GLY A 93 18.00 -20.46 -8.81
C GLY A 93 16.84 -20.98 -7.96
N HIS A 94 15.59 -20.78 -8.37
CA HIS A 94 14.40 -21.32 -7.70
C HIS A 94 14.46 -22.85 -7.50
N LYS A 95 15.18 -23.59 -8.34
CA LYS A 95 15.34 -25.05 -8.22
C LYS A 95 16.14 -25.48 -6.99
N TYR A 96 16.96 -24.58 -6.45
CA TYR A 96 17.73 -24.81 -5.24
C TYR A 96 16.97 -24.47 -3.96
N ILE A 97 15.83 -23.75 -4.05
CA ILE A 97 15.01 -23.37 -2.88
C ILE A 97 14.37 -24.62 -2.28
N ARG A 98 14.55 -24.79 -0.97
CA ARG A 98 13.92 -25.83 -0.15
C ARG A 98 12.70 -25.34 0.57
N GLU A 99 12.78 -24.10 1.04
CA GLU A 99 11.74 -23.52 1.85
C GLU A 99 11.83 -22.00 1.76
N PHE A 100 10.66 -21.36 1.82
CA PHE A 100 10.51 -19.95 2.12
C PHE A 100 9.59 -19.79 3.30
N HIS A 101 9.94 -18.93 4.25
CA HIS A 101 9.06 -18.52 5.32
C HIS A 101 9.24 -17.04 5.66
N SER A 102 8.21 -16.45 6.27
CA SER A 102 8.27 -15.07 6.72
C SER A 102 7.71 -14.98 8.14
N GLN A 103 8.50 -15.41 9.11
CA GLN A 103 8.14 -15.31 10.52
C GLN A 103 8.38 -13.87 11.03
N GLN A 104 9.61 -13.47 11.22
CA GLN A 104 9.98 -12.08 11.54
C GLN A 104 10.36 -11.34 10.27
N VAL A 105 11.22 -11.95 9.46
CA VAL A 105 11.71 -11.44 8.18
C VAL A 105 11.58 -12.49 7.09
N PRO A 106 11.54 -12.09 5.80
CA PRO A 106 11.61 -13.03 4.69
C PRO A 106 12.88 -13.87 4.78
N THR A 107 12.72 -15.17 4.77
CA THR A 107 13.80 -16.13 4.90
C THR A 107 13.66 -17.21 3.84
N THR A 108 14.72 -17.39 3.04
CA THR A 108 14.81 -18.43 2.01
C THR A 108 15.91 -19.41 2.39
N ILE A 109 15.61 -20.71 2.34
CA ILE A 109 16.59 -21.79 2.54
C ILE A 109 16.90 -22.42 1.20
N TYR A 110 18.15 -22.35 0.81
CA TYR A 110 18.67 -23.01 -0.39
C TYR A 110 19.40 -24.29 -0.02
N ARG A 111 19.37 -25.27 -0.93
CA ARG A 111 20.23 -26.45 -0.89
C ARG A 111 20.84 -26.70 -2.24
N VAL A 112 22.18 -26.67 -2.26
CA VAL A 112 23.01 -26.91 -3.44
C VAL A 112 23.96 -28.04 -3.11
N GLY A 113 23.66 -29.26 -3.57
CA GLY A 113 24.41 -30.44 -3.15
C GLY A 113 24.33 -30.67 -1.65
N ASP A 114 25.47 -30.60 -0.96
CA ASP A 114 25.62 -30.66 0.50
C ASP A 114 25.54 -29.31 1.21
N VAL A 115 25.61 -28.20 0.45
CA VAL A 115 25.50 -26.83 0.98
C VAL A 115 24.07 -26.52 1.34
N ILE A 116 23.85 -26.04 2.58
CA ILE A 116 22.59 -25.43 3.04
C ILE A 116 22.88 -23.98 3.37
N LEU A 117 22.30 -23.07 2.58
CA LEU A 117 22.44 -21.63 2.74
C LEU A 117 21.09 -21.03 3.16
N ARG A 118 21.09 -20.21 4.22
CA ARG A 118 19.95 -19.39 4.64
C ARG A 118 20.20 -17.95 4.24
N ARG A 119 19.20 -17.34 3.59
CA ARG A 119 19.16 -15.92 3.25
C ARG A 119 18.02 -15.26 4.00
N GLU A 120 18.30 -14.19 4.74
CA GLU A 120 17.34 -13.37 5.47
C GLU A 120 17.40 -11.95 4.94
N MET A 121 16.24 -11.32 4.72
CA MET A 121 16.17 -9.97 4.17
C MET A 121 15.48 -9.04 5.18
N MET A 122 16.14 -7.94 5.51
CA MET A 122 15.64 -6.89 6.40
C MET A 122 15.71 -5.54 5.67
N PHE A 123 14.78 -4.65 5.98
CA PHE A 123 14.87 -3.24 5.61
C PHE A 123 15.02 -2.44 6.88
N GLN A 124 16.05 -1.58 6.96
CA GLN A 124 16.32 -0.77 8.14
C GLN A 124 15.20 0.23 8.37
N HIS A 125 14.70 0.34 9.60
CA HIS A 125 13.67 1.30 9.97
C HIS A 125 14.19 2.74 9.81
N PHE A 126 13.38 3.57 9.14
CA PHE A 126 13.61 5.00 8.90
C PHE A 126 14.86 5.34 8.08
N GLU A 127 15.61 4.34 7.62
CA GLU A 127 16.79 4.51 6.78
C GLU A 127 16.58 3.86 5.40
N ASN A 128 17.14 4.46 4.37
CA ASN A 128 17.07 3.93 3.00
C ASN A 128 18.16 2.86 2.80
N ARG A 129 18.03 1.73 3.54
CA ARG A 129 19.01 0.66 3.55
C ARG A 129 18.36 -0.72 3.59
N ILE A 130 18.70 -1.55 2.60
CA ILE A 130 18.41 -2.98 2.60
C ILE A 130 19.56 -3.76 3.20
N ILE A 131 19.26 -4.77 4.00
CA ILE A 131 20.21 -5.64 4.68
C ILE A 131 19.88 -7.08 4.32
N ILE A 132 20.84 -7.83 3.82
CA ILE A 132 20.67 -9.24 3.45
C ILE A 132 21.73 -10.06 4.17
N ARG A 133 21.30 -10.98 5.04
CA ARG A 133 22.19 -11.88 5.75
C ARG A 133 22.19 -13.25 5.08
N TYR A 134 23.39 -13.74 4.76
CA TYR A 134 23.64 -15.10 4.32
C TYR A 134 24.27 -15.88 5.46
N THR A 135 23.71 -17.04 5.82
CA THR A 135 24.28 -17.97 6.81
C THR A 135 24.54 -19.30 6.16
N LEU A 136 25.78 -19.77 6.20
CA LEU A 136 26.13 -21.13 5.75
C LEU A 136 25.77 -22.12 6.87
N VAL A 137 24.55 -22.68 6.78
CA VAL A 137 23.99 -23.56 7.81
C VAL A 137 24.71 -24.89 7.85
N ASP A 138 25.02 -25.46 6.68
CA ASP A 138 25.75 -26.72 6.55
C ASP A 138 26.59 -26.74 5.27
N SER A 139 27.80 -27.30 5.37
CA SER A 139 28.72 -27.56 4.28
C SER A 139 29.86 -28.46 4.77
N HIS A 140 30.45 -29.23 3.88
CA HIS A 140 31.64 -30.06 4.22
C HIS A 140 32.96 -29.30 4.09
N CYS A 141 32.98 -28.15 3.42
CA CYS A 141 34.17 -27.31 3.26
C CYS A 141 33.78 -25.82 3.21
N PRO A 142 34.75 -24.90 3.39
CA PRO A 142 34.56 -23.49 3.11
C PRO A 142 33.94 -23.27 1.73
N THR A 143 33.01 -22.35 1.64
CA THR A 143 32.24 -22.08 0.42
C THR A 143 32.57 -20.68 -0.08
N THR A 144 32.91 -20.52 -1.34
CA THR A 144 33.03 -19.19 -1.94
C THR A 144 31.67 -18.69 -2.36
N MET A 145 31.35 -17.46 -1.99
CA MET A 145 30.14 -16.74 -2.39
C MET A 145 30.49 -15.61 -3.35
N ARG A 146 29.66 -15.43 -4.38
CA ARG A 146 29.68 -14.27 -5.26
C ARG A 146 28.34 -13.56 -5.15
N LEU A 147 28.34 -12.24 -4.94
CA LEU A 147 27.15 -11.40 -4.94
C LEU A 147 27.22 -10.39 -6.08
N GLN A 148 26.25 -10.43 -6.98
CA GLN A 148 26.20 -9.62 -8.20
C GLN A 148 25.00 -8.68 -8.16
N PRO A 149 25.21 -7.35 -7.97
CA PRO A 149 24.15 -6.37 -7.94
C PRO A 149 23.68 -5.99 -9.34
N PHE A 150 22.36 -5.90 -9.54
CA PHE A 150 21.71 -5.41 -10.75
C PHE A 150 21.12 -4.03 -10.48
N LEU A 151 21.66 -3.01 -11.13
CA LEU A 151 21.32 -1.61 -10.91
C LEU A 151 20.38 -1.11 -12.01
N ALA A 152 19.43 -0.23 -11.61
CA ALA A 152 18.48 0.36 -12.54
C ALA A 152 18.56 1.90 -12.57
N PHE A 153 18.59 2.58 -11.42
CA PHE A 153 18.62 4.04 -11.29
C PHE A 153 17.58 4.70 -12.18
N ARG A 154 16.30 4.38 -11.95
CA ARG A 154 15.17 4.88 -12.72
C ARG A 154 13.94 5.07 -11.85
N SER A 155 13.03 5.94 -12.29
CA SER A 155 11.68 6.03 -11.72
C SER A 155 10.96 4.67 -11.82
N VAL A 156 10.09 4.36 -10.85
CA VAL A 156 9.22 3.17 -10.90
C VAL A 156 8.22 3.24 -12.07
N ARG A 157 8.08 4.38 -12.75
CA ARG A 157 7.21 4.55 -13.93
C ARG A 157 7.89 4.20 -15.23
N GLU A 158 9.23 4.15 -15.25
CA GLU A 158 10.07 4.01 -16.43
C GLU A 158 10.82 2.68 -16.47
N TYR A 159 11.62 2.51 -17.51
CA TYR A 159 12.53 1.38 -17.70
C TYR A 159 13.93 1.89 -18.03
N THR A 160 14.95 1.15 -17.58
CA THR A 160 16.34 1.38 -17.98
C THR A 160 16.66 0.56 -19.22
N TYR A 161 17.43 1.15 -20.13
CA TYR A 161 18.00 0.46 -21.28
C TYR A 161 19.47 0.76 -21.39
N GLU A 162 20.24 -0.18 -22.00
CA GLU A 162 21.65 0.04 -22.29
C GLU A 162 21.87 1.37 -23.00
N ASN A 163 22.80 2.17 -22.49
CA ASN A 163 23.14 3.46 -23.05
C ASN A 163 24.59 3.86 -22.75
N ASP A 164 25.09 4.87 -23.48
CA ASP A 164 26.46 5.36 -23.34
C ASP A 164 26.59 6.47 -22.26
N HIS A 165 25.49 6.88 -21.63
CA HIS A 165 25.47 7.92 -20.60
C HIS A 165 25.66 7.38 -19.19
N VAL A 166 25.64 6.05 -19.02
CA VAL A 166 25.87 5.42 -17.74
C VAL A 166 27.27 5.73 -17.23
N ASN A 167 27.33 6.28 -16.03
CA ASN A 167 28.61 6.38 -15.32
C ASN A 167 29.04 4.98 -14.85
N ARG A 168 30.21 4.54 -15.31
CA ARG A 168 30.77 3.22 -14.98
C ARG A 168 31.76 3.26 -13.82
N ASP A 169 32.04 4.45 -13.31
CA ASP A 169 32.98 4.64 -12.23
C ASP A 169 32.38 4.18 -10.89
N PHE A 170 33.24 3.71 -10.04
CA PHE A 170 32.95 3.41 -8.65
C PHE A 170 34.10 3.87 -7.77
N GLN A 171 33.83 4.05 -6.50
CA GLN A 171 34.86 4.32 -5.50
C GLN A 171 34.86 3.17 -4.49
N GLU A 172 36.05 2.65 -4.20
CA GLU A 172 36.27 1.70 -3.11
C GLU A 172 36.04 2.41 -1.77
N ILE A 173 35.36 1.72 -0.88
CA ILE A 173 35.12 2.13 0.51
C ILE A 173 35.40 0.94 1.43
N GLU A 174 35.23 1.12 2.74
CA GLU A 174 35.46 0.01 3.68
C GLU A 174 34.58 -1.21 3.35
N ASN A 175 35.20 -2.32 3.02
CA ASN A 175 34.56 -3.59 2.66
C ASN A 175 33.44 -3.46 1.60
N GLY A 176 33.63 -2.56 0.63
CA GLY A 176 32.61 -2.35 -0.39
C GLY A 176 32.94 -1.30 -1.43
N ILE A 177 31.91 -0.86 -2.12
CA ILE A 177 31.98 0.20 -3.13
C ILE A 177 30.83 1.18 -2.99
N LYS A 178 31.01 2.40 -3.51
CA LYS A 178 29.92 3.30 -3.84
C LYS A 178 29.91 3.64 -5.33
N THR A 179 28.73 3.84 -5.89
CA THR A 179 28.53 4.18 -7.30
C THR A 179 27.23 4.96 -7.50
N CYS A 180 27.17 5.73 -8.60
CA CYS A 180 25.97 6.42 -9.04
C CYS A 180 25.93 6.37 -10.58
N MET A 181 24.86 5.79 -11.15
CA MET A 181 24.76 5.58 -12.59
C MET A 181 24.51 6.88 -13.37
N TYR A 182 23.76 7.83 -12.80
CA TYR A 182 23.36 9.04 -13.50
C TYR A 182 23.41 10.28 -12.59
N PRO A 183 23.75 11.47 -13.12
CA PRO A 183 23.72 12.71 -12.35
C PRO A 183 22.32 12.99 -11.78
N GLY A 184 22.28 13.55 -10.57
CA GLY A 184 21.04 13.87 -9.86
C GLY A 184 20.49 12.74 -8.98
N TYR A 185 20.97 11.52 -9.16
CA TYR A 185 20.70 10.43 -8.23
C TYR A 185 21.62 10.46 -7.01
N PRO A 186 21.17 9.91 -5.86
CA PRO A 186 22.07 9.70 -4.72
C PRO A 186 23.11 8.61 -5.03
N GLU A 187 24.22 8.65 -4.34
CA GLU A 187 25.20 7.56 -4.36
C GLU A 187 24.63 6.31 -3.69
N LEU A 188 24.86 5.16 -4.29
CA LEU A 188 24.51 3.84 -3.74
C LEU A 188 25.76 3.21 -3.12
N TYR A 189 25.74 3.02 -1.81
CA TYR A 189 26.78 2.36 -1.02
C TYR A 189 26.45 0.89 -0.87
N MET A 190 27.34 0.00 -1.29
CA MET A 190 27.20 -1.45 -1.16
C MET A 190 28.39 -2.00 -0.36
N GLN A 191 28.13 -2.56 0.81
CA GLN A 191 29.16 -2.99 1.77
C GLN A 191 28.84 -4.39 2.34
N ILE A 192 29.87 -5.09 2.79
CA ILE A 192 29.77 -6.41 3.41
C ILE A 192 30.53 -6.38 4.74
N ASN A 193 30.02 -7.02 5.79
CA ASN A 193 30.66 -7.08 7.11
C ASN A 193 31.83 -8.07 7.19
N LYS A 194 32.45 -8.37 6.07
CA LYS A 194 33.59 -9.28 5.95
C LYS A 194 34.54 -8.78 4.87
N GLU A 195 35.82 -9.03 5.03
CA GLU A 195 36.81 -8.81 3.97
C GLU A 195 36.36 -9.51 2.69
N ASN A 196 36.35 -8.77 1.59
CA ASN A 196 35.87 -9.23 0.29
C ASN A 196 36.67 -8.54 -0.83
N GLU A 197 36.60 -9.13 -2.00
CA GLU A 197 37.14 -8.55 -3.23
C GLU A 197 35.99 -8.09 -4.11
N PHE A 198 36.02 -6.84 -4.57
CA PHE A 198 35.12 -6.39 -5.64
C PHE A 198 35.81 -6.57 -7.00
N VAL A 199 35.28 -7.49 -7.78
CA VAL A 199 35.78 -7.75 -9.15
C VAL A 199 35.00 -6.87 -10.12
N TYR A 200 35.66 -5.82 -10.63
CA TYR A 200 35.10 -4.92 -11.64
C TYR A 200 34.90 -5.65 -12.96
N ARG A 201 33.65 -5.83 -13.37
CA ARG A 201 33.28 -6.49 -14.62
C ARG A 201 31.95 -5.90 -15.12
N PRO A 202 31.98 -4.66 -15.66
CA PRO A 202 30.76 -3.97 -16.07
C PRO A 202 30.13 -4.65 -17.28
N ASP A 203 28.82 -4.89 -17.21
CA ASP A 203 28.04 -5.44 -18.32
C ASP A 203 26.57 -5.00 -18.20
N TRP A 204 25.84 -5.08 -19.32
CA TRP A 204 24.41 -4.91 -19.37
C TRP A 204 23.72 -6.27 -19.56
N TYR A 205 22.77 -6.55 -18.69
CA TYR A 205 21.88 -7.71 -18.79
C TYR A 205 20.60 -7.29 -19.51
N ARG A 206 20.50 -7.65 -20.79
CA ARG A 206 19.54 -7.11 -21.75
C ARG A 206 18.27 -7.93 -21.82
N GLY A 207 17.12 -7.24 -21.99
CA GLY A 207 15.84 -7.86 -22.28
C GLY A 207 15.24 -8.65 -21.10
N ILE A 208 15.45 -8.22 -19.87
CA ILE A 208 14.75 -8.75 -18.69
C ILE A 208 13.27 -8.39 -18.80
N GLU A 209 12.38 -9.37 -18.66
CA GLU A 209 10.95 -9.20 -18.84
C GLU A 209 10.18 -9.13 -17.52
N TYR A 210 9.17 -8.26 -17.51
CA TYR A 210 8.19 -8.10 -16.43
C TYR A 210 6.81 -8.57 -16.87
N PRO A 211 6.46 -9.85 -16.66
CA PRO A 211 5.23 -10.45 -17.20
C PRO A 211 3.95 -9.76 -16.70
N LYS A 212 3.97 -9.20 -15.48
CA LYS A 212 2.80 -8.50 -14.94
C LYS A 212 2.52 -7.17 -15.65
N GLU A 213 3.52 -6.52 -16.20
CA GLU A 213 3.34 -5.33 -17.04
C GLU A 213 2.84 -5.72 -18.43
N GLN A 214 3.40 -6.78 -19.01
CA GLN A 214 2.95 -7.32 -20.30
C GLN A 214 1.50 -7.80 -20.28
N GLU A 215 1.06 -8.50 -19.22
CA GLU A 215 -0.34 -8.89 -18.98
C GLU A 215 -1.31 -7.71 -18.99
N ARG A 216 -0.83 -6.51 -18.65
CA ARG A 216 -1.61 -5.26 -18.63
C ARG A 216 -1.54 -4.49 -19.94
N GLY A 217 -0.81 -5.00 -20.96
CA GLY A 217 -0.64 -4.38 -22.25
C GLY A 217 0.41 -3.25 -22.29
N TYR A 218 1.27 -3.16 -21.29
CA TYR A 218 2.41 -2.24 -21.28
C TYR A 218 3.67 -2.91 -21.84
N ALA A 219 4.66 -2.10 -22.23
CA ALA A 219 6.03 -2.56 -22.36
C ALA A 219 6.46 -3.18 -21.03
N GLY A 220 7.17 -4.28 -21.06
CA GLY A 220 7.54 -5.02 -19.85
C GLY A 220 8.90 -5.64 -20.00
N ASN A 221 9.88 -4.89 -20.51
CA ASN A 221 11.26 -5.32 -20.60
C ASN A 221 12.20 -4.15 -20.33
N GLU A 222 13.32 -4.43 -19.70
CA GLU A 222 14.41 -3.47 -19.48
C GLU A 222 15.77 -4.15 -19.52
N ASP A 223 16.82 -3.34 -19.57
CA ASP A 223 18.20 -3.77 -19.41
C ASP A 223 18.69 -3.29 -18.05
N LEU A 224 19.39 -4.14 -17.30
CA LEU A 224 19.97 -3.81 -16.01
C LEU A 224 21.48 -3.76 -16.07
N TYR A 225 22.07 -2.74 -15.47
CA TYR A 225 23.52 -2.57 -15.40
C TYR A 225 24.09 -3.32 -14.19
N VAL A 226 25.19 -4.03 -14.42
CA VAL A 226 25.97 -4.73 -13.40
C VAL A 226 27.39 -4.17 -13.42
N PRO A 227 27.88 -3.50 -12.36
CA PRO A 227 29.24 -2.96 -12.33
C PRO A 227 30.31 -4.03 -12.14
N GLY A 228 29.94 -5.18 -11.58
CA GLY A 228 30.80 -6.28 -11.20
C GLY A 228 30.16 -7.12 -10.10
N TYR A 229 30.98 -7.76 -9.28
CA TYR A 229 30.50 -8.62 -8.20
C TYR A 229 31.49 -8.67 -7.03
N PHE A 230 30.92 -8.91 -5.82
CA PHE A 230 31.70 -9.15 -4.60
C PHE A 230 32.01 -10.64 -4.46
N VAL A 231 33.22 -10.98 -4.03
CA VAL A 231 33.65 -12.36 -3.76
C VAL A 231 34.21 -12.47 -2.35
N PHE A 232 33.75 -13.46 -1.61
CA PHE A 232 34.23 -13.78 -0.26
C PHE A 232 34.04 -15.27 0.04
N THR A 233 34.74 -15.76 1.06
CA THR A 233 34.60 -17.12 1.56
C THR A 233 33.78 -17.11 2.83
N ILE A 234 32.89 -18.10 3.01
CA ILE A 234 32.05 -18.29 4.18
C ILE A 234 32.22 -19.71 4.73
N ASP A 235 32.37 -19.83 6.05
CA ASP A 235 32.54 -21.10 6.74
C ASP A 235 31.23 -21.62 7.32
N LYS A 236 31.15 -22.93 7.57
CA LYS A 236 29.96 -23.53 8.21
C LYS A 236 29.68 -22.87 9.56
N GLY A 237 28.42 -22.45 9.74
CA GLY A 237 27.94 -21.74 10.92
C GLY A 237 28.15 -20.22 10.88
N GLU A 238 28.94 -19.73 9.92
CA GLU A 238 29.20 -18.29 9.76
C GLU A 238 28.00 -17.58 9.10
N SER A 239 27.85 -16.30 9.43
CA SER A 239 26.90 -15.38 8.79
C SER A 239 27.63 -14.17 8.24
N VAL A 240 27.32 -13.82 7.01
CA VAL A 240 27.84 -12.63 6.32
C VAL A 240 26.66 -11.73 5.95
N VAL A 241 26.80 -10.42 6.18
CA VAL A 241 25.74 -9.43 5.96
C VAL A 241 26.17 -8.49 4.83
N PHE A 242 25.36 -8.46 3.78
CA PHE A 242 25.43 -7.47 2.71
C PHE A 242 24.48 -6.32 3.04
N SER A 243 24.92 -5.09 2.78
CA SER A 243 24.14 -3.86 2.94
C SER A 243 24.17 -3.05 1.64
N ALA A 244 23.02 -2.51 1.24
CA ALA A 244 22.94 -1.47 0.20
C ALA A 244 22.09 -0.30 0.71
N GLY A 245 22.64 0.92 0.64
CA GLY A 245 21.98 2.12 1.20
C GLY A 245 22.52 3.41 0.58
N LEU A 246 21.98 4.56 1.03
CA LEU A 246 22.32 5.89 0.51
C LEU A 246 23.47 6.58 1.28
N ASN A 247 24.01 5.94 2.28
CA ASN A 247 25.15 6.42 3.07
C ASN A 247 26.08 5.26 3.41
N GLU A 248 27.32 5.58 3.71
CA GLU A 248 28.29 4.62 4.23
C GLU A 248 27.91 4.17 5.65
N ILE A 249 28.25 2.94 6.01
CA ILE A 249 28.04 2.39 7.34
C ILE A 249 29.32 1.73 7.84
N ASP A 250 29.56 1.79 9.16
CA ASP A 250 30.59 0.97 9.81
C ASP A 250 30.20 -0.51 9.67
N THR A 251 30.97 -1.23 8.86
CA THR A 251 30.67 -2.63 8.51
C THR A 251 30.70 -3.57 9.72
N SER A 252 31.40 -3.19 10.80
CA SER A 252 31.43 -3.96 12.05
C SER A 252 30.07 -4.01 12.76
N THR A 253 29.20 -3.01 12.55
CA THR A 253 27.87 -2.90 13.15
C THR A 253 26.79 -3.68 12.42
N LEU A 254 27.04 -4.13 11.19
CA LEU A 254 26.00 -4.73 10.33
C LEU A 254 25.38 -6.01 10.91
N ALA A 255 26.14 -6.81 11.65
CA ALA A 255 25.60 -8.03 12.27
C ALA A 255 24.58 -7.70 13.37
N GLU A 256 24.93 -6.76 14.25
CA GLU A 256 24.04 -6.29 15.32
C GLU A 256 22.81 -5.58 14.78
N LEU A 257 22.98 -4.76 13.73
CA LEU A 257 21.89 -4.09 13.05
C LEU A 257 20.91 -5.09 12.42
N ALA A 258 21.41 -6.16 11.77
CA ALA A 258 20.57 -7.21 11.21
C ALA A 258 19.76 -7.95 12.30
N ASP A 259 20.38 -8.21 13.46
CA ASP A 259 19.69 -8.82 14.60
C ASP A 259 18.64 -7.88 15.20
N TYR A 260 18.94 -6.60 15.34
CA TYR A 260 18.01 -5.58 15.81
C TYR A 260 16.79 -5.52 14.87
N GLU A 261 17.02 -5.33 13.55
CA GLU A 261 15.96 -5.20 12.55
C GLU A 261 15.07 -6.46 12.44
N ARG A 262 15.63 -7.61 12.72
CA ARG A 262 14.85 -8.85 12.82
C ARG A 262 13.97 -8.86 14.06
N ASN A 263 14.51 -8.48 15.22
CA ASN A 263 13.87 -8.67 16.52
C ASN A 263 12.80 -7.62 16.87
N VAL A 264 12.88 -6.41 16.30
CA VAL A 264 11.85 -5.36 16.51
C VAL A 264 10.55 -5.62 15.76
N ARG A 265 10.48 -6.63 14.90
CA ARG A 265 9.30 -6.93 14.08
C ARG A 265 8.37 -7.91 14.78
N THR A 266 7.07 -7.63 14.77
CA THR A 266 6.05 -8.57 15.23
C THR A 266 6.17 -9.89 14.48
N PRO A 267 6.39 -11.03 15.17
CA PRO A 267 6.50 -12.33 14.50
C PRO A 267 5.18 -12.73 13.84
N ARG A 268 5.22 -13.21 12.59
CA ARG A 268 4.06 -13.80 11.89
C ARG A 268 3.90 -15.28 12.29
N ASP A 269 3.53 -15.54 13.53
CA ASP A 269 3.32 -16.89 14.09
C ASP A 269 1.85 -17.31 14.09
N ASN A 270 0.93 -16.36 13.90
CA ASN A 270 -0.50 -16.56 13.77
C ASN A 270 -1.10 -15.52 12.82
N PHE A 271 -2.40 -15.65 12.51
CA PHE A 271 -3.10 -14.75 11.58
C PHE A 271 -3.14 -13.30 12.07
N TYR A 272 -3.48 -13.08 13.35
CA TYR A 272 -3.55 -11.75 13.93
C TYR A 272 -2.19 -11.03 13.86
N ASN A 273 -1.13 -11.66 14.32
CA ASN A 273 0.22 -11.10 14.27
C ASN A 273 0.71 -10.86 12.83
N THR A 274 0.24 -11.66 11.89
CA THR A 274 0.50 -11.44 10.45
C THR A 274 -0.17 -10.14 9.97
N LEU A 275 -1.41 -9.88 10.39
CA LEU A 275 -2.11 -8.62 10.09
C LEU A 275 -1.42 -7.42 10.75
N VAL A 276 -1.04 -7.51 12.03
CA VAL A 276 -0.31 -6.45 12.75
C VAL A 276 1.01 -6.11 12.05
N ASN A 277 1.82 -7.12 11.71
CA ASN A 277 3.07 -6.89 10.98
C ASN A 277 2.83 -6.22 9.61
N SER A 278 1.74 -6.60 8.91
CA SER A 278 1.38 -5.99 7.63
C SER A 278 0.88 -4.55 7.81
N ALA A 279 0.04 -4.29 8.82
CA ALA A 279 -0.46 -2.96 9.15
C ALA A 279 0.69 -1.96 9.38
N HIS A 280 1.70 -2.36 10.12
CA HIS A 280 2.85 -1.51 10.42
C HIS A 280 3.63 -1.06 9.17
N GLN A 281 3.50 -1.72 8.04
CA GLN A 281 4.21 -1.33 6.82
C GLN A 281 3.56 -0.16 6.08
N PHE A 282 2.29 0.13 6.35
CA PHE A 282 1.58 1.24 5.71
C PHE A 282 1.87 2.60 6.35
N PHE A 283 2.37 2.62 7.59
CA PHE A 283 2.76 3.87 8.23
C PHE A 283 4.06 4.41 7.66
N VAL A 284 4.08 5.70 7.42
CA VAL A 284 5.26 6.45 7.01
C VAL A 284 5.49 7.57 8.01
N HIS A 285 6.72 7.62 8.51
CA HIS A 285 7.25 8.73 9.30
C HIS A 285 8.36 9.40 8.48
N ARG A 286 8.16 10.64 8.09
CA ARG A 286 9.13 11.39 7.30
C ARG A 286 9.15 12.85 7.72
N GLU A 287 10.34 13.37 7.99
CA GLU A 287 10.53 14.73 8.49
C GLU A 287 9.76 14.96 9.80
N HIS A 288 8.61 15.60 9.76
CA HIS A 288 7.74 15.83 10.92
C HIS A 288 6.29 15.41 10.64
N GLU A 289 6.11 14.46 9.73
CA GLU A 289 4.82 13.97 9.31
C GLU A 289 4.68 12.47 9.55
N ASP A 290 3.53 12.09 10.09
CA ASP A 290 3.08 10.70 10.18
C ASP A 290 1.82 10.53 9.33
N TYR A 291 1.85 9.55 8.43
CA TYR A 291 0.70 9.29 7.57
C TYR A 291 0.61 7.81 7.16
N VAL A 292 -0.52 7.44 6.54
CA VAL A 292 -0.77 6.08 6.05
C VAL A 292 -0.80 6.09 4.54
N LEU A 293 0.00 5.23 3.90
CA LEU A 293 -0.05 5.03 2.45
C LEU A 293 -1.31 4.25 2.06
N ALA A 294 -1.96 4.69 0.98
CA ALA A 294 -3.13 4.00 0.43
C ALA A 294 -2.80 2.62 -0.14
N GLY A 295 -1.57 2.38 -0.56
CA GLY A 295 -1.12 1.05 -1.01
C GLY A 295 0.22 1.05 -1.74
N TYR A 296 1.10 0.14 -1.35
CA TYR A 296 2.34 -0.13 -2.07
C TYR A 296 2.08 -0.95 -3.34
N PRO A 297 2.87 -0.76 -4.38
CA PRO A 297 3.86 0.29 -4.62
C PRO A 297 3.27 1.47 -5.42
N TRP A 298 1.94 1.58 -5.55
CA TRP A 298 1.29 2.45 -6.55
C TRP A 298 0.77 3.77 -6.02
N PHE A 299 0.43 3.83 -4.71
CA PHE A 299 -0.31 4.96 -4.16
C PHE A 299 0.48 5.66 -3.06
N LYS A 300 0.27 6.98 -2.97
CA LYS A 300 0.72 7.83 -1.88
C LYS A 300 -0.33 7.86 -0.75
N CYS A 301 -0.22 8.81 0.14
CA CYS A 301 -1.24 9.06 1.14
C CYS A 301 -2.45 9.72 0.48
N ARG A 302 -3.61 9.07 0.54
CA ARG A 302 -4.90 9.60 0.13
C ARG A 302 -5.79 9.77 1.34
N ALA A 303 -6.39 10.93 1.49
CA ALA A 303 -7.16 11.28 2.68
C ALA A 303 -8.29 10.29 2.99
N ARG A 304 -9.09 9.92 1.98
CA ARG A 304 -10.18 8.92 2.17
C ARG A 304 -9.65 7.59 2.69
N ASP A 305 -8.62 7.04 2.04
CA ASP A 305 -8.04 5.75 2.42
C ASP A 305 -7.43 5.80 3.83
N MET A 306 -6.78 6.91 4.16
CA MET A 306 -6.21 7.15 5.48
C MET A 306 -7.29 7.16 6.57
N PHE A 307 -8.33 7.99 6.45
CA PHE A 307 -9.38 8.09 7.48
C PHE A 307 -10.16 6.80 7.66
N ILE A 308 -10.44 6.06 6.58
CA ILE A 308 -11.15 4.78 6.65
C ILE A 308 -10.29 3.70 7.32
N SER A 309 -8.99 3.65 7.02
CA SER A 309 -8.12 2.58 7.50
C SER A 309 -7.53 2.85 8.90
N LEU A 310 -7.32 4.10 9.28
CA LEU A 310 -6.59 4.49 10.50
C LEU A 310 -7.13 3.86 11.78
N PRO A 311 -8.46 3.82 12.06
CA PRO A 311 -8.98 3.15 13.26
C PRO A 311 -8.61 1.66 13.32
N GLY A 312 -8.73 0.97 12.19
CA GLY A 312 -8.41 -0.46 12.09
C GLY A 312 -6.90 -0.75 12.19
N LEU A 313 -6.06 0.16 11.70
CA LEU A 313 -4.61 0.00 11.75
C LEU A 313 -4.00 0.33 13.13
N THR A 314 -4.71 1.10 13.96
CA THR A 314 -4.18 1.64 15.23
C THR A 314 -5.02 1.24 16.46
N LEU A 315 -6.26 1.70 16.55
CA LEU A 315 -7.10 1.55 17.75
C LEU A 315 -7.36 0.09 18.11
N THR A 316 -7.55 -0.77 17.09
CA THR A 316 -7.74 -2.22 17.29
C THR A 316 -6.50 -2.92 17.89
N ASN A 317 -5.33 -2.30 17.77
CA ASN A 317 -4.04 -2.79 18.28
C ASN A 317 -3.60 -2.04 19.55
N ASN A 318 -4.45 -1.17 20.11
CA ASN A 318 -4.11 -0.27 21.25
C ASN A 318 -2.96 0.70 20.94
N GLU A 319 -2.72 1.04 19.68
CA GLU A 319 -1.67 1.96 19.23
C GLU A 319 -2.20 3.40 19.14
N VAL A 320 -2.78 3.90 20.24
CA VAL A 320 -3.43 5.24 20.32
C VAL A 320 -2.47 6.35 19.91
N LYS A 321 -1.20 6.27 20.34
CA LYS A 321 -0.19 7.28 19.97
C LYS A 321 -0.01 7.38 18.45
N LYS A 322 0.03 6.27 17.74
CA LYS A 322 0.13 6.29 16.26
C LYS A 322 -1.10 6.90 15.59
N PHE A 323 -2.30 6.65 16.18
CA PHE A 323 -3.51 7.34 15.71
C PHE A 323 -3.35 8.85 15.84
N ASP A 324 -2.90 9.30 17.00
CA ASP A 324 -2.72 10.72 17.30
C ASP A 324 -1.65 11.36 16.42
N ASP A 325 -0.51 10.70 16.21
CA ASP A 325 0.58 11.20 15.36
C ASP A 325 0.09 11.40 13.90
N VAL A 326 -0.66 10.43 13.35
CA VAL A 326 -1.25 10.57 12.00
C VAL A 326 -2.32 11.66 11.97
N MET A 327 -3.17 11.76 13.00
CA MET A 327 -4.20 12.79 13.07
C MET A 327 -3.62 14.20 13.19
N GLU A 328 -2.43 14.38 13.76
CA GLU A 328 -1.75 15.69 13.78
C GLU A 328 -1.40 16.16 12.36
N THR A 329 -0.90 15.26 11.51
CA THR A 329 -0.66 15.55 10.09
C THR A 329 -1.98 15.79 9.35
N ALA A 330 -3.00 14.97 9.60
CA ALA A 330 -4.31 15.08 8.98
C ALA A 330 -5.02 16.38 9.34
N GLU A 331 -4.92 16.85 10.60
CA GLU A 331 -5.50 18.11 11.04
C GLU A 331 -4.89 19.31 10.30
N LYS A 332 -3.56 19.32 10.06
CA LYS A 332 -2.91 20.37 9.25
C LYS A 332 -3.52 20.39 7.83
N ALA A 333 -3.66 19.24 7.17
CA ALA A 333 -4.28 19.14 5.86
C ALA A 333 -5.74 19.63 5.86
N ILE A 334 -6.54 19.23 6.86
CA ILE A 334 -7.94 19.65 7.00
C ILE A 334 -8.02 21.18 7.15
N ARG A 335 -7.23 21.77 8.04
CA ARG A 335 -7.25 23.24 8.29
C ARG A 335 -6.80 24.03 7.07
N GLN A 336 -5.75 23.62 6.38
CA GLN A 336 -5.29 24.23 5.14
C GLN A 336 -6.37 24.14 4.04
N PHE A 337 -6.99 22.98 3.86
CA PHE A 337 -8.09 22.80 2.92
C PHE A 337 -9.27 23.73 3.24
N MET A 338 -9.72 23.78 4.50
CA MET A 338 -10.82 24.64 4.93
C MET A 338 -10.54 26.13 4.79
N ALA A 339 -9.26 26.52 4.93
CA ALA A 339 -8.79 27.90 4.72
C ALA A 339 -8.64 28.26 3.22
N GLY A 340 -8.71 27.29 2.31
CA GLY A 340 -8.43 27.50 0.89
C GLY A 340 -6.95 27.69 0.59
N GLU A 341 -6.08 27.23 1.46
CA GLU A 341 -4.63 27.30 1.34
C GLU A 341 -4.06 26.04 0.65
N PRO A 342 -2.87 26.10 0.05
CA PRO A 342 -2.17 24.91 -0.43
C PRO A 342 -1.93 23.93 0.72
N ILE A 343 -2.13 22.64 0.46
CA ILE A 343 -1.82 21.59 1.41
C ILE A 343 -0.32 21.30 1.32
N GLU A 344 0.40 21.58 2.40
CA GLU A 344 1.86 21.45 2.48
C GLU A 344 2.32 20.08 2.98
N VAL A 345 1.40 19.27 3.54
CA VAL A 345 1.70 17.93 4.05
C VAL A 345 1.40 16.85 3.02
N SER A 346 1.93 15.64 3.23
CA SER A 346 1.87 14.51 2.28
C SER A 346 0.48 13.87 2.11
N VAL A 347 -0.60 14.56 2.50
CA VAL A 347 -1.99 14.09 2.37
C VAL A 347 -2.64 14.68 1.12
N THR A 348 -3.15 13.84 0.23
CA THR A 348 -3.76 14.26 -1.04
C THR A 348 -5.26 13.98 -1.11
N GLU A 349 -5.94 14.54 -2.10
CA GLU A 349 -7.37 14.29 -2.40
C GLU A 349 -8.32 14.74 -1.27
N MET A 350 -7.96 15.80 -0.52
CA MET A 350 -8.81 16.38 0.54
C MET A 350 -10.12 16.98 0.00
N GLU A 351 -10.15 17.39 -1.25
CA GLU A 351 -11.28 18.05 -1.91
C GLU A 351 -12.45 17.10 -2.26
N HIS A 352 -12.29 15.79 -2.08
CA HIS A 352 -13.37 14.85 -2.36
C HIS A 352 -14.52 15.03 -1.36
N PRO A 353 -15.77 14.95 -1.83
CA PRO A 353 -16.95 15.34 -1.04
C PRO A 353 -17.13 14.59 0.29
N ASP A 354 -16.70 13.34 0.34
CA ASP A 354 -16.89 12.45 1.50
C ASP A 354 -15.71 12.46 2.49
N VAL A 355 -14.59 13.11 2.16
CA VAL A 355 -13.36 13.01 2.95
C VAL A 355 -13.55 13.57 4.37
N LEU A 356 -14.14 14.75 4.52
CA LEU A 356 -14.38 15.31 5.84
C LEU A 356 -15.43 14.51 6.65
N LEU A 357 -16.37 13.88 5.97
CA LEU A 357 -17.32 12.96 6.62
C LEU A 357 -16.63 11.69 7.13
N TRP A 358 -15.67 11.16 6.39
CA TRP A 358 -14.82 10.07 6.85
C TRP A 358 -13.88 10.49 7.99
N ALA A 359 -13.39 11.72 7.99
CA ALA A 359 -12.64 12.27 9.13
C ALA A 359 -13.47 12.28 10.41
N ILE A 360 -14.72 12.73 10.34
CA ILE A 360 -15.65 12.68 11.48
C ILE A 360 -15.92 11.23 11.92
N TRP A 361 -16.15 10.30 10.98
CA TRP A 361 -16.31 8.89 11.31
C TRP A 361 -15.04 8.29 11.96
N CYS A 362 -13.86 8.66 11.49
CA CYS A 362 -12.59 8.23 12.09
C CYS A 362 -12.49 8.68 13.56
N LEU A 363 -12.84 9.94 13.85
CA LEU A 363 -12.87 10.49 15.21
C LEU A 363 -14.00 9.89 16.06
N GLN A 364 -15.11 9.49 15.45
CA GLN A 364 -16.16 8.72 16.12
C GLN A 364 -15.64 7.36 16.59
N GLN A 365 -14.80 6.66 15.78
CA GLN A 365 -14.19 5.40 16.20
C GLN A 365 -13.22 5.62 17.38
N TYR A 366 -12.52 6.75 17.41
CA TYR A 366 -11.69 7.14 18.56
C TYR A 366 -12.56 7.32 19.82
N ALA A 367 -13.69 8.04 19.70
CA ALA A 367 -14.63 8.21 20.80
C ALA A 367 -15.24 6.88 21.26
N ASN A 368 -15.59 5.99 20.34
CA ASN A 368 -16.11 4.65 20.65
C ASN A 368 -15.09 3.77 21.42
N THR A 369 -13.80 3.97 21.15
CA THR A 369 -12.72 3.16 21.76
C THR A 369 -12.27 3.72 23.10
N LEU A 370 -12.08 5.04 23.21
CA LEU A 370 -11.46 5.69 24.36
C LEU A 370 -12.44 6.47 25.24
N GLY A 371 -13.65 6.68 24.77
CA GLY A 371 -14.68 7.45 25.45
C GLY A 371 -14.89 8.84 24.87
N THR A 372 -16.14 9.31 24.99
CA THR A 372 -16.57 10.62 24.44
C THR A 372 -15.84 11.80 25.07
N ASP A 373 -15.56 11.75 26.38
CA ASP A 373 -14.87 12.84 27.07
C ASP A 373 -13.42 12.98 26.59
N VAL A 374 -12.73 11.87 26.36
CA VAL A 374 -11.36 11.85 25.83
C VAL A 374 -11.33 12.44 24.43
N CYS A 375 -12.28 12.04 23.57
CA CYS A 375 -12.42 12.55 22.21
C CYS A 375 -12.76 14.05 22.23
N MET A 376 -13.70 14.48 23.06
CA MET A 376 -14.09 15.87 23.19
C MET A 376 -12.92 16.76 23.61
N ASN A 377 -12.17 16.34 24.61
CA ASN A 377 -11.03 17.12 25.11
C ASN A 377 -9.91 17.26 24.06
N LYS A 378 -9.72 16.26 23.22
CA LYS A 378 -8.62 16.25 22.25
C LYS A 378 -9.03 16.79 20.88
N TYR A 379 -10.16 16.34 20.35
CA TYR A 379 -10.59 16.59 18.98
C TYR A 379 -11.91 17.39 18.90
N GLY A 380 -12.49 17.79 20.02
CA GLY A 380 -13.77 18.51 20.02
C GLY A 380 -13.73 19.78 19.17
N ALA A 381 -12.69 20.59 19.29
CA ALA A 381 -12.52 21.80 18.47
C ALA A 381 -12.44 21.49 16.99
N LEU A 382 -11.68 20.47 16.59
CA LEU A 382 -11.56 20.07 15.18
C LEU A 382 -12.91 19.57 14.63
N ILE A 383 -13.63 18.75 15.39
CA ILE A 383 -14.96 18.24 15.02
C ILE A 383 -15.94 19.41 14.87
N HIS A 384 -15.95 20.35 15.82
CA HIS A 384 -16.78 21.56 15.75
C HIS A 384 -16.51 22.35 14.48
N ASP A 385 -15.22 22.67 14.21
CA ASP A 385 -14.82 23.47 13.06
C ASP A 385 -15.20 22.82 11.73
N ILE A 386 -14.97 21.51 11.58
CA ILE A 386 -15.37 20.76 10.38
C ILE A 386 -16.88 20.83 10.18
N MET A 387 -17.65 20.51 11.21
CA MET A 387 -19.11 20.42 11.08
C MET A 387 -19.76 21.79 10.87
N GLN A 388 -19.27 22.84 11.55
CA GLN A 388 -19.72 24.20 11.32
C GLN A 388 -19.41 24.67 9.89
N TRP A 389 -18.20 24.36 9.40
CA TRP A 389 -17.78 24.72 8.04
C TRP A 389 -18.64 24.01 6.97
N LEU A 390 -19.02 22.75 7.20
CA LEU A 390 -19.95 22.01 6.34
C LEU A 390 -21.39 22.56 6.42
N LEU A 391 -21.89 22.88 7.61
CA LEU A 391 -23.21 23.50 7.81
C LEU A 391 -23.31 24.89 7.16
N ASP A 392 -22.22 25.64 7.12
CA ASP A 392 -22.11 26.93 6.43
C ASP A 392 -22.09 26.79 4.89
N GLY A 393 -22.11 25.57 4.36
CA GLY A 393 -22.09 25.30 2.91
C GLY A 393 -20.77 25.69 2.22
N LYS A 394 -19.66 25.67 2.94
CA LYS A 394 -18.34 26.11 2.42
C LYS A 394 -17.60 25.06 1.60
N HIS A 395 -18.00 23.79 1.64
CA HIS A 395 -17.31 22.73 0.91
C HIS A 395 -17.52 22.88 -0.60
N PRO A 396 -16.46 22.97 -1.42
CA PRO A 396 -16.57 23.29 -2.86
C PRO A 396 -17.29 22.20 -3.67
N ASN A 397 -17.27 20.95 -3.19
CA ASN A 397 -17.80 19.77 -3.91
C ASN A 397 -18.91 19.03 -3.17
N LEU A 398 -19.39 19.54 -2.01
CA LEU A 398 -20.48 18.96 -1.24
C LEU A 398 -21.47 20.06 -0.87
N GLU A 399 -22.65 20.04 -1.45
CA GLU A 399 -23.68 21.06 -1.25
C GLU A 399 -24.81 20.50 -0.38
N GLN A 400 -25.12 21.16 0.72
CA GLN A 400 -26.30 20.86 1.51
C GLN A 400 -27.54 21.45 0.82
N ARG A 401 -28.57 20.63 0.64
CA ARG A 401 -29.86 21.02 0.03
C ARG A 401 -30.94 21.29 1.08
N PRO A 402 -32.00 22.07 0.72
CA PRO A 402 -33.09 22.40 1.66
C PRO A 402 -33.80 21.20 2.27
N ASN A 403 -33.74 20.03 1.64
CA ASN A 403 -34.31 18.78 2.18
C ASN A 403 -33.40 18.09 3.21
N GLY A 404 -32.29 18.74 3.63
CA GLY A 404 -31.35 18.22 4.61
C GLY A 404 -30.37 17.19 4.07
N LEU A 405 -30.49 16.79 2.79
CA LEU A 405 -29.56 15.88 2.12
C LEU A 405 -28.41 16.64 1.48
N VAL A 406 -27.31 15.93 1.23
CA VAL A 406 -26.13 16.47 0.54
C VAL A 406 -26.07 16.03 -0.92
N TYR A 407 -25.59 16.93 -1.77
CA TYR A 407 -25.52 16.79 -3.21
C TYR A 407 -24.10 17.04 -3.71
N SER A 408 -23.65 16.28 -4.71
CA SER A 408 -22.33 16.44 -5.33
C SER A 408 -22.39 16.20 -6.83
N GLU A 409 -21.64 17.00 -7.61
CA GLU A 409 -21.58 16.85 -9.07
C GLU A 409 -20.42 15.92 -9.45
N GLY A 410 -20.74 14.79 -10.06
CA GLY A 410 -19.80 13.71 -10.40
C GLY A 410 -19.90 13.21 -11.84
N ARG A 411 -20.56 13.97 -12.76
CA ARG A 411 -20.72 13.54 -14.16
C ARG A 411 -19.38 13.48 -14.91
N GLU A 412 -18.53 14.47 -14.68
CA GLU A 412 -17.24 14.61 -15.38
C GLU A 412 -16.04 14.25 -14.50
N LYS A 413 -16.23 14.06 -13.20
CA LYS A 413 -15.16 13.70 -12.24
C LYS A 413 -15.55 12.48 -11.41
N ALA A 414 -14.60 11.61 -11.15
CA ALA A 414 -14.76 10.50 -10.20
C ALA A 414 -14.63 11.05 -8.77
N ILE A 415 -15.75 11.27 -8.10
CA ILE A 415 -15.82 11.91 -6.76
C ILE A 415 -16.00 10.92 -5.61
N THR A 416 -16.26 9.65 -5.90
CA THR A 416 -16.48 8.61 -4.89
C THR A 416 -15.33 7.61 -4.86
N TRP A 417 -15.38 6.64 -3.95
CA TRP A 417 -14.42 5.54 -3.93
C TRP A 417 -14.46 4.68 -5.21
N MET A 418 -15.59 4.69 -5.94
CA MET A 418 -15.70 4.08 -7.27
C MET A 418 -15.10 5.01 -8.34
N ASN A 419 -13.79 5.19 -8.30
CA ASN A 419 -13.06 6.25 -8.99
C ASN A 419 -12.32 5.79 -10.26
N SER A 420 -12.61 4.61 -10.79
CA SER A 420 -12.01 4.16 -12.06
C SER A 420 -12.42 5.07 -13.21
N THR A 421 -11.44 5.50 -14.00
CA THR A 421 -11.64 6.39 -15.15
C THR A 421 -11.29 5.70 -16.46
N GLY A 422 -12.05 6.01 -17.48
CA GLY A 422 -11.80 5.55 -18.85
C GLY A 422 -10.97 6.55 -19.67
N GLN A 423 -11.04 6.42 -20.99
CA GLN A 423 -10.34 7.29 -21.91
C GLN A 423 -10.75 8.76 -21.68
N GLY A 424 -9.77 9.65 -21.62
CA GLY A 424 -9.98 11.07 -21.36
C GLY A 424 -10.30 11.42 -19.89
N GLY A 425 -10.05 10.50 -18.94
CA GLY A 425 -10.23 10.74 -17.50
C GLY A 425 -11.69 10.73 -17.02
N LYS A 426 -12.65 10.37 -17.88
CA LYS A 426 -14.07 10.33 -17.50
C LYS A 426 -14.37 9.13 -16.60
N PRO A 427 -15.21 9.31 -15.55
CA PRO A 427 -15.60 8.19 -14.68
C PRO A 427 -16.29 7.08 -15.45
N ILE A 428 -15.90 5.83 -15.20
CA ILE A 428 -16.58 4.65 -15.72
C ILE A 428 -17.91 4.43 -15.00
N VAL A 429 -17.95 4.78 -13.72
CA VAL A 429 -19.15 4.78 -12.89
C VAL A 429 -19.46 6.24 -12.49
N PRO A 430 -20.14 7.02 -13.36
CA PRO A 430 -20.46 8.43 -13.07
C PRO A 430 -21.59 8.49 -12.04
N ARG A 431 -21.24 8.73 -10.80
CA ARG A 431 -22.16 8.89 -9.67
C ARG A 431 -22.29 10.37 -9.35
N THR A 432 -23.49 10.90 -9.46
CA THR A 432 -23.76 12.35 -9.35
C THR A 432 -25.10 12.60 -8.65
N GLY A 433 -25.24 13.74 -8.02
CA GLY A 433 -26.46 14.12 -7.33
C GLY A 433 -26.45 13.74 -5.85
N TYR A 434 -27.56 13.20 -5.38
CA TYR A 434 -27.68 12.63 -4.04
C TYR A 434 -27.06 11.23 -4.07
N ILE A 435 -25.92 11.05 -3.43
CA ILE A 435 -25.16 9.78 -3.38
C ILE A 435 -25.47 9.10 -2.06
N VAL A 436 -25.80 7.81 -2.09
CA VAL A 436 -26.37 7.11 -0.93
C VAL A 436 -25.43 7.08 0.27
N GLU A 437 -24.16 6.73 0.08
CA GLU A 437 -23.20 6.67 1.17
C GLU A 437 -22.78 8.05 1.69
N PHE A 438 -22.76 9.09 0.85
CA PHE A 438 -22.49 10.45 1.31
C PHE A 438 -23.58 10.92 2.26
N ASN A 439 -24.84 10.63 1.94
CA ASN A 439 -25.99 10.99 2.78
C ASN A 439 -26.07 10.14 4.05
N ALA A 440 -25.66 8.88 4.00
CA ALA A 440 -25.52 8.05 5.19
C ALA A 440 -24.42 8.57 6.14
N LEU A 441 -23.25 8.91 5.61
CA LEU A 441 -22.15 9.51 6.37
C LEU A 441 -22.52 10.88 6.92
N TRP A 442 -23.21 11.71 6.15
CA TRP A 442 -23.70 13.02 6.59
C TRP A 442 -24.63 12.89 7.79
N TYR A 443 -25.65 12.02 7.71
CA TYR A 443 -26.55 11.76 8.82
C TYR A 443 -25.80 11.26 10.06
N ASN A 444 -24.87 10.33 9.89
CA ASN A 444 -24.05 9.81 10.98
C ASN A 444 -23.19 10.92 11.61
N ALA A 445 -22.58 11.79 10.81
CA ALA A 445 -21.77 12.90 11.30
C ALA A 445 -22.59 13.91 12.11
N LEU A 446 -23.78 14.27 11.63
CA LEU A 446 -24.71 15.15 12.33
C LEU A 446 -25.09 14.57 13.71
N MET A 447 -25.52 13.31 13.74
CA MET A 447 -25.96 12.64 14.97
C MET A 447 -24.82 12.42 15.98
N PHE A 448 -23.65 12.00 15.50
CA PHE A 448 -22.49 11.83 16.36
C PHE A 448 -22.07 13.16 16.99
N THR A 449 -21.96 14.21 16.19
CA THR A 449 -21.53 15.53 16.69
C THR A 449 -22.57 16.12 17.65
N ALA A 450 -23.86 16.05 17.32
CA ALA A 450 -24.93 16.50 18.22
C ALA A 450 -24.86 15.80 19.59
N LYS A 451 -24.61 14.49 19.60
CA LYS A 451 -24.49 13.72 20.84
C LYS A 451 -23.19 14.06 21.61
N LEU A 452 -22.08 14.26 20.91
CA LEU A 452 -20.80 14.62 21.50
C LEU A 452 -20.89 15.98 22.23
N PHE A 453 -21.60 16.96 21.66
CA PHE A 453 -21.76 18.32 22.17
C PHE A 453 -22.99 18.52 23.05
N ALA A 454 -23.82 17.50 23.29
CA ALA A 454 -25.10 17.61 23.99
C ALA A 454 -25.05 18.23 25.40
N ASN A 455 -23.90 18.10 26.07
CA ASN A 455 -23.66 18.59 27.43
C ASN A 455 -22.69 19.79 27.49
N THR A 456 -22.54 20.51 26.38
CA THR A 456 -21.71 21.73 26.31
C THR A 456 -22.56 22.98 26.26
N ASP A 457 -21.92 24.15 26.35
CA ASP A 457 -22.59 25.44 26.22
C ASP A 457 -22.99 25.81 24.76
N GLU A 458 -22.70 24.92 23.80
CA GLU A 458 -22.92 25.08 22.35
C GLU A 458 -24.36 24.75 21.92
N SER A 459 -25.35 25.19 22.68
CA SER A 459 -26.77 24.80 22.47
C SER A 459 -27.32 25.15 21.07
N ALA A 460 -26.91 26.29 20.50
CA ALA A 460 -27.35 26.70 19.15
C ALA A 460 -26.76 25.81 18.06
N PHE A 461 -25.48 25.41 18.21
CA PHE A 461 -24.81 24.46 17.30
C PHE A 461 -25.48 23.08 17.36
N VAL A 462 -25.74 22.56 18.56
CA VAL A 462 -26.43 21.28 18.75
C VAL A 462 -27.84 21.31 18.11
N GLN A 463 -28.63 22.37 18.33
CA GLN A 463 -29.96 22.54 17.70
C GLN A 463 -29.87 22.55 16.17
N SER A 464 -28.83 23.20 15.59
CA SER A 464 -28.60 23.19 14.14
C SER A 464 -28.33 21.79 13.61
N LEU A 465 -27.46 21.03 14.32
CA LEU A 465 -27.12 19.64 13.97
C LEU A 465 -28.37 18.74 14.03
N GLU A 466 -29.15 18.80 15.10
CA GLU A 466 -30.34 18.00 15.29
C GLU A 466 -31.44 18.32 14.24
N MET A 467 -31.61 19.61 13.91
CA MET A 467 -32.54 20.03 12.86
C MET A 467 -32.17 19.45 11.51
N ASN A 468 -30.89 19.54 11.14
CA ASN A 468 -30.39 19.00 9.88
C ASN A 468 -30.43 17.46 9.85
N ALA A 469 -30.12 16.79 10.97
CA ALA A 469 -30.27 15.34 11.11
C ALA A 469 -31.70 14.89 10.90
N ARG A 470 -32.67 15.61 11.48
CA ARG A 470 -34.11 15.33 11.32
C ARG A 470 -34.54 15.49 9.85
N LEU A 471 -34.18 16.62 9.21
CA LEU A 471 -34.47 16.84 7.80
C LEU A 471 -33.88 15.75 6.91
N CYS A 472 -32.62 15.37 7.17
CA CYS A 472 -31.95 14.29 6.45
C CYS A 472 -32.72 12.96 6.64
N SER A 473 -33.03 12.57 7.86
CA SER A 473 -33.75 11.32 8.17
C SER A 473 -35.14 11.27 7.52
N ASP A 474 -35.92 12.39 7.61
CA ASP A 474 -37.25 12.48 7.04
C ASP A 474 -37.26 12.30 5.51
N ASN A 475 -36.18 12.69 4.83
CA ASN A 475 -36.11 12.64 3.37
C ASN A 475 -35.26 11.48 2.83
N PHE A 476 -34.40 10.84 3.64
CA PHE A 476 -33.47 9.80 3.18
C PHE A 476 -34.19 8.60 2.56
N ALA A 477 -35.15 8.03 3.28
CA ALA A 477 -35.89 6.87 2.79
C ALA A 477 -36.75 7.23 1.55
N ALA A 478 -37.35 8.41 1.52
CA ALA A 478 -38.13 8.88 0.35
C ALA A 478 -37.25 9.05 -0.89
N MET A 479 -35.98 9.43 -0.71
CA MET A 479 -35.00 9.59 -1.80
C MET A 479 -34.47 8.24 -2.30
N PHE A 480 -33.99 7.38 -1.38
CA PHE A 480 -33.19 6.22 -1.75
C PHE A 480 -33.90 4.88 -1.65
N TYR A 481 -34.84 4.69 -0.69
CA TYR A 481 -35.50 3.39 -0.51
C TYR A 481 -36.51 3.14 -1.63
N ASN A 482 -36.38 2.01 -2.31
CA ASN A 482 -37.22 1.69 -3.46
C ASN A 482 -38.23 0.56 -3.17
N GLU A 483 -39.11 0.33 -4.11
CA GLU A 483 -40.19 -0.66 -4.03
C GLU A 483 -39.71 -2.12 -3.92
N TYR A 484 -38.42 -2.38 -4.23
CA TYR A 484 -37.80 -3.71 -4.11
C TYR A 484 -37.16 -3.97 -2.75
N GLY A 485 -37.16 -2.96 -1.87
CA GLY A 485 -36.64 -3.07 -0.51
C GLY A 485 -35.13 -2.88 -0.34
N TYR A 486 -34.50 -2.18 -1.27
CA TYR A 486 -33.10 -1.77 -1.18
C TYR A 486 -32.93 -0.26 -1.48
N LEU A 487 -31.70 0.26 -1.39
CA LEU A 487 -31.44 1.68 -1.67
C LEU A 487 -30.88 1.88 -3.08
N CYS A 488 -31.44 2.86 -3.79
CA CYS A 488 -30.86 3.38 -5.03
C CYS A 488 -29.44 3.90 -4.77
N ASP A 489 -28.52 3.66 -5.70
CA ASP A 489 -27.11 4.01 -5.54
C ASP A 489 -26.89 5.53 -5.53
N TYR A 490 -27.58 6.25 -6.41
CA TYR A 490 -27.66 7.71 -6.42
C TYR A 490 -28.95 8.19 -7.09
N CYS A 491 -29.31 9.45 -6.83
CA CYS A 491 -30.49 10.09 -7.41
C CYS A 491 -30.14 11.49 -7.93
N VAL A 492 -30.59 11.83 -9.15
CA VAL A 492 -30.34 13.14 -9.77
C VAL A 492 -31.45 13.50 -10.76
N ASP A 493 -31.97 14.72 -10.72
CA ASP A 493 -32.94 15.27 -11.68
C ASP A 493 -34.14 14.33 -11.97
N GLY A 494 -34.66 13.71 -10.92
CA GLY A 494 -35.77 12.73 -11.02
C GLY A 494 -35.38 11.33 -11.44
N TYR A 495 -34.13 11.12 -11.83
CA TYR A 495 -33.57 9.80 -12.09
C TYR A 495 -33.14 9.11 -10.81
N ARG A 496 -33.38 7.80 -10.69
CA ARG A 496 -32.88 6.94 -9.61
C ARG A 496 -32.06 5.81 -10.21
N SER A 497 -30.82 5.63 -9.73
CA SER A 497 -30.00 4.48 -10.13
C SER A 497 -30.43 3.25 -9.34
N TYR A 498 -31.00 2.28 -10.03
CA TYR A 498 -31.40 0.98 -9.48
C TYR A 498 -30.25 -0.05 -9.51
N ASP A 499 -29.05 0.35 -9.83
CA ASP A 499 -27.87 -0.51 -9.76
C ASP A 499 -27.69 -1.01 -8.33
N VAL A 500 -27.62 -2.32 -8.17
CA VAL A 500 -27.39 -2.93 -6.86
C VAL A 500 -25.90 -2.94 -6.59
N ARG A 501 -25.46 -2.01 -5.75
CA ARG A 501 -24.08 -1.78 -5.37
C ARG A 501 -23.91 -1.86 -3.85
N PRO A 502 -22.70 -2.12 -3.34
CA PRO A 502 -22.46 -2.28 -1.89
C PRO A 502 -22.63 -0.99 -1.10
N ASN A 503 -22.70 0.17 -1.76
CA ASN A 503 -22.74 1.49 -1.14
C ASN A 503 -23.93 1.67 -0.17
N MET A 504 -25.04 0.98 -0.42
CA MET A 504 -26.22 0.98 0.45
C MET A 504 -25.94 0.46 1.87
N ILE A 505 -24.88 -0.35 2.05
CA ILE A 505 -24.57 -0.97 3.34
C ILE A 505 -24.12 0.07 4.38
N PHE A 506 -23.56 1.21 3.94
CA PHE A 506 -23.16 2.27 4.86
C PHE A 506 -24.35 2.82 5.65
N ALA A 507 -25.53 2.95 5.03
CA ALA A 507 -26.73 3.39 5.74
C ALA A 507 -27.20 2.41 6.84
N VAL A 508 -26.72 1.17 6.81
CA VAL A 508 -27.06 0.12 7.79
C VAL A 508 -25.94 -0.12 8.81
N ALA A 509 -24.68 0.02 8.37
CA ALA A 509 -23.50 -0.35 9.16
C ALA A 509 -22.96 0.78 10.06
N LEU A 510 -23.27 2.05 9.74
CA LEU A 510 -22.87 3.18 10.57
C LEU A 510 -23.63 3.21 11.90
N ASP A 511 -23.05 3.78 12.94
CA ASP A 511 -23.61 3.81 14.31
C ASP A 511 -24.98 4.51 14.36
N TYR A 512 -25.15 5.52 13.49
CA TYR A 512 -26.43 6.23 13.32
C TYR A 512 -26.97 5.99 11.91
N SER A 513 -28.07 5.26 11.83
CA SER A 513 -28.77 4.95 10.58
C SER A 513 -29.96 5.88 10.35
N PRO A 514 -30.13 6.43 9.14
CA PRO A 514 -31.36 7.18 8.80
C PRO A 514 -32.53 6.27 8.44
N LEU A 515 -32.41 4.96 8.56
CA LEU A 515 -33.40 3.94 8.25
C LEU A 515 -34.01 3.35 9.52
N ASP A 516 -35.27 2.95 9.45
CA ASP A 516 -35.88 2.13 10.50
C ASP A 516 -35.32 0.68 10.48
N LYS A 517 -35.59 -0.09 11.54
CA LYS A 517 -35.09 -1.48 11.68
C LYS A 517 -35.58 -2.41 10.57
N LYS A 518 -36.80 -2.20 10.04
CA LYS A 518 -37.39 -3.03 8.98
C LYS A 518 -36.72 -2.73 7.65
N GLN A 519 -36.52 -1.46 7.35
CA GLN A 519 -35.80 -0.99 6.17
C GLN A 519 -34.31 -1.46 6.20
N SER A 520 -33.64 -1.25 7.33
CA SER A 520 -32.23 -1.69 7.51
C SER A 520 -32.08 -3.20 7.30
N LYS A 521 -33.00 -4.01 7.85
CA LYS A 521 -32.99 -5.46 7.63
C LYS A 521 -33.21 -5.81 6.16
N SER A 522 -34.17 -5.16 5.49
CA SER A 522 -34.43 -5.41 4.07
C SER A 522 -33.23 -5.08 3.19
N VAL A 523 -32.58 -3.95 3.43
CA VAL A 523 -31.35 -3.54 2.71
C VAL A 523 -30.22 -4.54 2.93
N LEU A 524 -29.99 -4.96 4.19
CA LEU A 524 -28.97 -5.95 4.53
C LEU A 524 -29.21 -7.30 3.84
N ASP A 525 -30.45 -7.80 3.92
CA ASP A 525 -30.84 -9.08 3.32
C ASP A 525 -30.65 -9.03 1.79
N TYR A 526 -31.01 -7.91 1.15
CA TYR A 526 -30.86 -7.72 -0.29
C TYR A 526 -29.39 -7.64 -0.71
N CYS A 527 -28.60 -6.82 0.00
CA CYS A 527 -27.17 -6.68 -0.22
C CYS A 527 -26.44 -8.03 -0.08
N THR A 528 -26.73 -8.76 0.99
CA THR A 528 -26.14 -10.08 1.24
C THR A 528 -26.48 -11.06 0.13
N LYS A 529 -27.74 -11.12 -0.29
CA LYS A 529 -28.21 -12.04 -1.34
C LYS A 529 -27.57 -11.77 -2.69
N GLU A 530 -27.42 -10.51 -3.08
CA GLU A 530 -27.02 -10.12 -4.42
C GLU A 530 -25.49 -9.93 -4.56
N LEU A 531 -24.80 -9.51 -3.48
CA LEU A 531 -23.42 -9.06 -3.57
C LEU A 531 -22.41 -9.90 -2.78
N SER A 532 -22.84 -10.67 -1.78
CA SER A 532 -21.90 -11.41 -0.92
C SER A 532 -21.13 -12.48 -1.67
N THR A 533 -19.83 -12.55 -1.40
CA THR A 533 -18.91 -13.60 -1.87
C THR A 533 -18.01 -14.06 -0.72
N PRO A 534 -17.32 -15.20 -0.83
CA PRO A 534 -16.32 -15.59 0.18
C PRO A 534 -15.14 -14.61 0.34
N LYS A 535 -14.98 -13.64 -0.58
CA LYS A 535 -13.87 -12.67 -0.61
C LYS A 535 -14.30 -11.23 -0.36
N GLY A 536 -15.57 -10.97 -0.08
CA GLY A 536 -16.13 -9.63 0.13
C GLY A 536 -17.41 -9.40 -0.64
N LEU A 537 -17.76 -8.14 -0.88
CA LEU A 537 -18.95 -7.76 -1.64
C LEU A 537 -18.59 -7.44 -3.09
N ARG A 538 -19.42 -7.91 -4.03
CA ARG A 538 -19.32 -7.46 -5.43
C ARG A 538 -19.62 -5.98 -5.53
N SER A 539 -18.87 -5.27 -6.33
CA SER A 539 -19.09 -3.84 -6.59
C SER A 539 -20.34 -3.55 -7.45
N LEU A 540 -20.88 -4.57 -8.11
CA LEU A 540 -22.14 -4.54 -8.87
C LEU A 540 -22.77 -5.94 -8.86
N SER A 541 -24.12 -6.02 -8.78
CA SER A 541 -24.83 -7.29 -8.87
C SER A 541 -24.69 -7.93 -10.24
N PRO A 542 -24.58 -9.29 -10.32
CA PRO A 542 -24.61 -10.03 -11.57
C PRO A 542 -25.84 -9.79 -12.45
N LYS A 543 -26.92 -9.27 -11.86
CA LYS A 543 -28.18 -8.95 -12.56
C LYS A 543 -28.20 -7.55 -13.16
N SER A 544 -27.28 -6.69 -12.77
CA SER A 544 -27.20 -5.31 -13.26
C SER A 544 -26.55 -5.26 -14.66
N ARG A 545 -27.01 -4.30 -15.46
CA ARG A 545 -26.42 -4.06 -16.78
C ARG A 545 -24.98 -3.60 -16.63
N GLY A 546 -24.08 -4.12 -17.46
CA GLY A 546 -22.65 -3.77 -17.41
C GLY A 546 -21.83 -4.58 -16.41
N TYR A 547 -22.43 -5.60 -15.75
CA TYR A 547 -21.69 -6.50 -14.86
C TYR A 547 -20.50 -7.14 -15.58
N ASN A 548 -19.30 -6.94 -15.01
CA ASN A 548 -18.06 -7.55 -15.48
C ASN A 548 -17.12 -7.78 -14.27
N PRO A 549 -17.07 -9.01 -13.72
CA PRO A 549 -16.28 -9.32 -12.53
C PRO A 549 -14.80 -9.64 -12.83
N MET A 550 -14.41 -9.71 -14.12
CA MET A 550 -13.11 -10.19 -14.54
C MET A 550 -12.12 -9.04 -14.72
N TYR A 551 -11.25 -8.85 -13.73
CA TYR A 551 -10.16 -7.86 -13.75
C TYR A 551 -8.93 -8.42 -14.48
N VAL A 552 -9.05 -8.60 -15.81
CA VAL A 552 -8.01 -9.19 -16.69
C VAL A 552 -7.90 -8.42 -18.00
N GLY A 553 -6.83 -8.68 -18.75
CA GLY A 553 -6.61 -8.09 -20.08
C GLY A 553 -5.93 -6.72 -20.04
N PRO A 554 -5.94 -5.98 -21.14
CA PRO A 554 -5.37 -4.63 -21.26
C PRO A 554 -5.98 -3.64 -20.26
N GLN A 555 -5.27 -2.53 -20.00
CA GLN A 555 -5.64 -1.55 -18.98
C GLN A 555 -7.10 -1.07 -19.10
N ALA A 556 -7.56 -0.73 -20.30
CA ALA A 556 -8.94 -0.26 -20.51
C ALA A 556 -10.02 -1.28 -20.09
N GLN A 557 -9.75 -2.58 -20.26
CA GLN A 557 -10.67 -3.64 -19.81
C GLN A 557 -10.65 -3.77 -18.29
N ARG A 558 -9.48 -3.65 -17.68
CA ARG A 558 -9.31 -3.66 -16.21
C ARG A 558 -9.99 -2.46 -15.57
N ASP A 559 -9.79 -1.25 -16.11
CA ASP A 559 -10.43 -0.04 -15.63
C ASP A 559 -11.95 -0.14 -15.66
N TYR A 560 -12.50 -0.69 -16.76
CA TYR A 560 -13.93 -0.94 -16.88
C TYR A 560 -14.44 -1.93 -15.82
N ALA A 561 -13.73 -3.04 -15.60
CA ALA A 561 -14.15 -4.08 -14.65
C ALA A 561 -14.00 -3.67 -13.18
N TYR A 562 -13.13 -2.69 -12.88
CA TYR A 562 -12.66 -2.37 -11.51
C TYR A 562 -13.78 -2.15 -10.50
N HIS A 563 -14.89 -1.50 -10.91
CA HIS A 563 -16.08 -1.27 -10.07
C HIS A 563 -17.36 -1.81 -10.70
N GLN A 564 -17.28 -2.79 -11.61
CA GLN A 564 -18.41 -3.34 -12.34
C GLN A 564 -18.69 -4.82 -12.01
N GLY A 565 -18.32 -5.27 -10.82
CA GLY A 565 -18.61 -6.62 -10.36
C GLY A 565 -17.45 -7.33 -9.63
N THR A 566 -16.26 -6.77 -9.64
CA THR A 566 -15.14 -7.24 -8.81
C THR A 566 -15.51 -7.24 -7.34
N ALA A 567 -14.99 -8.19 -6.56
CA ALA A 567 -15.22 -8.27 -5.12
C ALA A 567 -14.23 -7.37 -4.35
N TRP A 568 -14.78 -6.70 -3.37
CA TRP A 568 -14.06 -5.79 -2.48
C TRP A 568 -14.31 -6.13 -1.01
#